data_23f572c729477995b6e3bd8def5f6c0b
#
_entry.id   23f572c729477995b6e3bd8def5f6c0b
#
_cell.length_a   1.000
_cell.length_b   1.000
_cell.length_c   1.000
_cell.angle_alpha   90.00
_cell.angle_beta   90.00
_cell.angle_gamma   90.00
#
_symmetry.space_group_name_H-M   'P 1'
#
loop_
_entity.id
_entity.type
_entity.pdbx_description
1 polymer ?
#
loop_
_entity_poly.entity_id
_entity_poly.type
_entity_poly.pdbx_seq_one_letter_code
_entity_poly.pdbx_strand_id
1 'polypeptide(L)'
;MKKYKAIAIPVSFADETPKFLTVRDKRFKDWIFVTGGCRRREITNPIKCALRELEEETRGIVNLKSGEYTNYTFTVKESPTVDLVYNVFIFFVDYSKQEQQQIIKKFYEEKHKTILKKLNKQPIKKTHDENDYIGFETLEEFNHKKRWDLIVNNVIKNPEFYSCISSLNRKTFSIK
;
A
#
# COMPACT_ATOMS: atom_id res chain seq x y z
N MET A 1 17.49 3.34 18.54
CA MET A 1 16.37 2.36 18.42
C MET A 1 15.86 2.37 16.99
N LYS A 2 15.49 1.21 16.47
CA LYS A 2 14.90 1.08 15.14
C LYS A 2 13.46 0.64 15.24
N LYS A 3 12.58 1.30 14.48
CA LYS A 3 11.20 0.86 14.25
C LYS A 3 11.07 0.47 12.78
N TYR A 4 10.32 -0.59 12.50
CA TYR A 4 10.20 -1.15 11.16
C TYR A 4 8.81 -0.93 10.61
N LYS A 5 8.77 -0.48 9.36
CA LYS A 5 7.53 -0.23 8.61
C LYS A 5 7.62 -0.83 7.22
N ALA A 6 6.47 -1.07 6.61
CA ALA A 6 6.40 -1.55 5.24
C ALA A 6 5.51 -0.62 4.40
N ILE A 7 5.88 -0.51 3.12
CA ILE A 7 5.07 0.15 2.10
C ILE A 7 4.75 -0.91 1.05
N ALA A 8 3.48 -1.10 0.75
CA ALA A 8 3.01 -2.08 -0.22
C ALA A 8 2.44 -1.37 -1.44
N ILE A 9 3.05 -1.61 -2.60
CA ILE A 9 2.69 -0.92 -3.85
C ILE A 9 2.36 -1.94 -4.93
N PRO A 10 1.09 -2.37 -5.06
CA PRO A 10 0.65 -3.13 -6.23
C PRO A 10 0.75 -2.26 -7.48
N VAL A 11 1.35 -2.82 -8.53
CA VAL A 11 1.47 -2.18 -9.85
C VAL A 11 0.96 -3.12 -10.91
N SER A 12 0.11 -2.60 -11.81
CA SER A 12 -0.42 -3.32 -12.95
C SER A 12 0.08 -2.72 -14.25
N PHE A 13 0.56 -3.58 -15.14
CA PHE A 13 0.98 -3.23 -16.50
C PHE A 13 -0.05 -3.67 -17.56
N ALA A 14 -1.29 -3.93 -17.14
CA ALA A 14 -2.35 -4.34 -18.06
C ALA A 14 -2.67 -3.28 -19.12
N ASP A 15 -2.46 -2.01 -18.79
CA ASP A 15 -2.54 -0.89 -19.72
C ASP A 15 -1.13 -0.49 -20.19
N GLU A 16 -1.01 0.35 -21.23
CA GLU A 16 0.27 0.83 -21.73
C GLU A 16 1.10 1.56 -20.66
N THR A 17 0.42 2.31 -19.78
CA THR A 17 1.06 3.02 -18.67
C THR A 17 0.81 2.27 -17.37
N PRO A 18 1.88 2.03 -16.57
CA PRO A 18 1.71 1.37 -15.27
C PRO A 18 0.74 2.13 -14.35
N LYS A 19 -0.14 1.39 -13.70
CA LYS A 19 -1.05 1.94 -12.70
C LYS A 19 -0.75 1.36 -11.33
N PHE A 20 -0.74 2.23 -10.34
CA PHE A 20 -0.39 1.93 -8.96
C PHE A 20 -1.62 2.03 -8.08
N LEU A 21 -1.77 1.07 -7.18
CA LEU A 21 -2.81 1.14 -6.16
C LEU A 21 -2.43 2.23 -5.16
N THR A 22 -3.34 3.20 -4.99
CA THR A 22 -3.19 4.32 -4.07
C THR A 22 -4.39 4.38 -3.12
N VAL A 23 -4.18 4.90 -1.94
CA VAL A 23 -5.24 5.10 -0.95
C VAL A 23 -5.13 6.50 -0.37
N ARG A 24 -6.24 7.04 0.14
CA ARG A 24 -6.22 8.30 0.86
C ARG A 24 -6.45 8.04 2.34
N ASP A 25 -5.51 8.49 3.16
CA ASP A 25 -5.61 8.42 4.60
C ASP A 25 -6.81 9.26 5.09
N LYS A 26 -7.67 8.65 5.88
CA LYS A 26 -8.90 9.26 6.38
C LYS A 26 -8.60 10.41 7.36
N ARG A 27 -7.54 10.26 8.15
CA ARG A 27 -7.18 11.21 9.21
C ARG A 27 -6.51 12.46 8.66
N PHE A 28 -5.48 12.29 7.81
CA PHE A 28 -4.67 13.39 7.30
C PHE A 28 -5.07 13.86 5.91
N LYS A 29 -5.94 13.08 5.22
CA LYS A 29 -6.42 13.39 3.86
C LYS A 29 -5.31 13.42 2.80
N ASP A 30 -4.19 12.76 3.06
CA ASP A 30 -3.10 12.61 2.10
C ASP A 30 -3.27 11.34 1.29
N TRP A 31 -2.98 11.43 0.00
CA TRP A 31 -2.85 10.25 -0.85
C TRP A 31 -1.49 9.61 -0.63
N ILE A 32 -1.50 8.30 -0.46
CA ILE A 32 -0.31 7.51 -0.13
C ILE A 32 -0.33 6.18 -0.89
N PHE A 33 0.82 5.51 -0.90
CA PHE A 33 0.86 4.07 -1.05
C PHE A 33 0.58 3.44 0.32
N VAL A 34 0.00 2.24 0.32
CA VAL A 34 -0.30 1.53 1.57
C VAL A 34 0.96 1.46 2.45
N THR A 35 0.85 1.96 3.67
CA THR A 35 1.98 2.07 4.60
C THR A 35 1.55 1.74 6.01
N GLY A 36 2.32 0.90 6.70
CA GLY A 36 2.01 0.59 8.08
C GLY A 36 3.18 0.03 8.87
N GLY A 37 3.00 -0.03 10.19
CA GLY A 37 4.01 -0.52 11.13
C GLY A 37 4.05 -2.03 11.20
N CYS A 38 5.25 -2.60 11.23
CA CYS A 38 5.45 -4.04 11.34
C CYS A 38 5.34 -4.50 12.79
N ARG A 39 4.62 -5.59 13.01
CA ARG A 39 4.56 -6.27 14.29
C ARG A 39 5.90 -6.94 14.58
N ARG A 40 6.19 -7.19 15.86
CA ARG A 40 7.47 -7.80 16.25
C ARG A 40 7.80 -9.08 15.47
N ARG A 41 6.81 -9.94 15.26
CA ARG A 41 6.96 -11.21 14.51
C ARG A 41 7.15 -11.02 13.00
N GLU A 42 6.88 -9.83 12.49
CA GLU A 42 7.02 -9.51 11.05
C GLU A 42 8.37 -8.89 10.70
N ILE A 43 9.17 -8.50 11.69
CA ILE A 43 10.46 -7.84 11.47
C ILE A 43 11.42 -8.76 10.70
N THR A 44 11.41 -10.06 10.98
CA THR A 44 12.23 -11.05 10.29
C THR A 44 11.64 -11.50 8.94
N ASN A 45 10.40 -11.13 8.67
CA ASN A 45 9.73 -11.45 7.41
C ASN A 45 8.85 -10.26 6.99
N PRO A 46 9.47 -9.16 6.55
CA PRO A 46 8.75 -7.90 6.31
C PRO A 46 7.72 -7.94 5.19
N ILE A 47 7.79 -8.91 4.28
CA ILE A 47 6.75 -9.08 3.26
C ILE A 47 5.39 -9.40 3.90
N LYS A 48 5.38 -10.13 5.00
CA LYS A 48 4.13 -10.41 5.75
C LYS A 48 3.52 -9.13 6.30
N CYS A 49 4.35 -8.19 6.76
CA CYS A 49 3.91 -6.88 7.20
C CYS A 49 3.22 -6.13 6.04
N ALA A 50 3.89 -6.07 4.89
CA ALA A 50 3.36 -5.40 3.70
C ALA A 50 2.02 -5.99 3.24
N LEU A 51 1.93 -7.31 3.21
CA LEU A 51 0.70 -8.01 2.79
C LEU A 51 -0.45 -7.83 3.78
N ARG A 52 -0.15 -7.82 5.07
CA ARG A 52 -1.17 -7.55 6.10
C ARG A 52 -1.68 -6.12 6.01
N GLU A 53 -0.79 -5.15 5.90
CA GLU A 53 -1.17 -3.74 5.75
C GLU A 53 -1.98 -3.52 4.46
N LEU A 54 -1.59 -4.18 3.36
CA LEU A 54 -2.33 -4.10 2.10
C LEU A 54 -3.77 -4.61 2.26
N GLU A 55 -3.94 -5.75 2.92
CA GLU A 55 -5.28 -6.30 3.20
C GLU A 55 -6.08 -5.36 4.10
N GLU A 56 -5.49 -4.91 5.22
CA GLU A 56 -6.17 -4.03 6.17
C GLU A 56 -6.55 -2.69 5.53
N GLU A 57 -5.63 -2.03 4.83
CA GLU A 57 -5.87 -0.70 4.27
C GLU A 57 -6.75 -0.71 3.02
N THR A 58 -6.94 -1.85 2.39
CA THR A 58 -7.92 -2.02 1.30
C THR A 58 -9.23 -2.65 1.76
N ARG A 59 -9.50 -2.65 3.07
CA ARG A 59 -10.73 -3.18 3.67
C ARG A 59 -10.96 -4.67 3.36
N GLY A 60 -9.89 -5.44 3.26
CA GLY A 60 -9.93 -6.86 2.95
C GLY A 60 -10.07 -7.20 1.47
N ILE A 61 -10.16 -6.21 0.60
CA ILE A 61 -10.44 -6.44 -0.83
C ILE A 61 -9.21 -6.94 -1.57
N VAL A 62 -8.03 -6.40 -1.27
CA VAL A 62 -6.77 -6.85 -1.90
C VAL A 62 -6.02 -7.72 -0.91
N ASN A 63 -6.09 -9.03 -1.13
CA ASN A 63 -5.48 -10.05 -0.28
C ASN A 63 -4.63 -10.99 -1.12
N LEU A 64 -3.37 -10.59 -1.35
CA LEU A 64 -2.45 -11.34 -2.20
C LEU A 64 -1.92 -12.57 -1.46
N LYS A 65 -2.03 -13.73 -2.09
CA LYS A 65 -1.54 -15.01 -1.54
C LYS A 65 -0.25 -15.48 -2.20
N SER A 66 -0.02 -15.08 -3.44
CA SER A 66 1.18 -15.42 -4.21
C SER A 66 1.41 -14.39 -5.29
N GLY A 67 2.60 -14.36 -5.84
CA GLY A 67 2.93 -13.48 -6.94
C GLY A 67 4.40 -13.15 -7.00
N GLU A 68 4.71 -12.11 -7.77
CA GLU A 68 6.06 -11.60 -7.95
C GLU A 68 6.20 -10.22 -7.31
N TYR A 69 7.40 -9.92 -6.84
CA TYR A 69 7.70 -8.63 -6.24
C TYR A 69 9.17 -8.25 -6.39
N THR A 70 9.43 -6.96 -6.24
CA THR A 70 10.76 -6.41 -5.97
C THR A 70 10.67 -5.55 -4.71
N ASN A 71 11.80 -5.27 -4.09
CA ASN A 71 11.79 -4.43 -2.88
C ASN A 71 13.09 -3.65 -2.72
N TYR A 72 13.00 -2.57 -1.98
CA TYR A 72 14.14 -1.81 -1.50
C TYR A 72 13.83 -1.23 -0.12
N THR A 73 14.84 -0.70 0.56
CA THR A 73 14.69 -0.11 1.88
C THR A 73 15.19 1.32 1.90
N PHE A 74 14.62 2.13 2.77
CA PHE A 74 15.17 3.44 3.12
C PHE A 74 14.93 3.69 4.61
N THR A 75 15.72 4.60 5.17
CA THR A 75 15.65 4.93 6.61
C THR A 75 15.48 6.43 6.77
N VAL A 76 14.58 6.83 7.66
CA VAL A 76 14.39 8.23 8.05
C VAL A 76 14.46 8.34 9.57
N LYS A 77 14.85 9.51 10.06
CA LYS A 77 14.88 9.80 11.50
C LYS A 77 13.50 10.21 11.99
N GLU A 78 12.95 9.52 12.99
CA GLU A 78 11.77 9.97 13.72
C GLU A 78 12.19 10.97 14.81
N SER A 79 13.34 10.70 15.43
CA SER A 79 13.97 11.55 16.46
C SER A 79 15.47 11.30 16.44
N PRO A 80 16.28 12.04 17.22
CA PRO A 80 17.74 11.80 17.30
C PRO A 80 18.10 10.37 17.69
N THR A 81 17.23 9.66 18.41
CA THR A 81 17.50 8.32 18.93
C THR A 81 16.68 7.21 18.24
N VAL A 82 15.78 7.55 17.34
CA VAL A 82 14.88 6.58 16.69
C VAL A 82 14.95 6.68 15.19
N ASP A 83 15.33 5.58 14.55
CA ASP A 83 15.31 5.40 13.10
C ASP A 83 14.05 4.64 12.69
N LEU A 84 13.38 5.14 11.63
CA LEU A 84 12.30 4.41 10.97
C LEU A 84 12.88 3.73 9.72
N VAL A 85 12.88 2.41 9.73
CA VAL A 85 13.32 1.59 8.58
C VAL A 85 12.10 1.17 7.80
N TYR A 86 12.00 1.64 6.57
CA TYR A 86 10.91 1.30 5.65
C TYR A 86 11.38 0.25 4.65
N ASN A 87 10.61 -0.82 4.51
CA ASN A 87 10.80 -1.79 3.43
C ASN A 87 9.68 -1.58 2.41
N VAL A 88 10.05 -1.18 1.20
CA VAL A 88 9.12 -0.89 0.11
C VAL A 88 9.00 -2.13 -0.75
N PHE A 89 7.79 -2.69 -0.84
CA PHE A 89 7.48 -3.84 -1.67
C PHE A 89 6.64 -3.40 -2.87
N ILE A 90 7.13 -3.72 -4.05
CA ILE A 90 6.41 -3.50 -5.30
C ILE A 90 5.89 -4.86 -5.73
N PHE A 91 4.56 -5.02 -5.70
CA PHE A 91 3.89 -6.26 -6.09
C PHE A 91 3.40 -6.13 -7.53
N PHE A 92 3.84 -7.04 -8.39
CA PHE A 92 3.42 -7.08 -9.79
C PHE A 92 2.11 -7.86 -9.89
N VAL A 93 1.04 -7.16 -10.21
CA VAL A 93 -0.30 -7.74 -10.31
C VAL A 93 -0.85 -7.51 -11.72
N ASP A 94 -1.54 -8.50 -12.27
CA ASP A 94 -2.13 -8.42 -13.61
C ASP A 94 -3.61 -8.03 -13.54
N TYR A 95 -3.89 -6.91 -12.91
CA TYR A 95 -5.26 -6.41 -12.84
C TYR A 95 -5.62 -5.68 -14.14
N SER A 96 -6.55 -6.26 -14.89
CA SER A 96 -7.17 -5.56 -16.02
C SER A 96 -7.88 -4.30 -15.55
N LYS A 97 -8.20 -3.40 -16.48
CA LYS A 97 -8.98 -2.20 -16.17
C LYS A 97 -10.29 -2.54 -15.46
N GLN A 98 -10.95 -3.61 -15.92
CA GLN A 98 -12.21 -4.10 -15.33
C GLN A 98 -11.99 -4.59 -13.89
N GLU A 99 -10.93 -5.35 -13.63
CA GLU A 99 -10.59 -5.83 -12.29
C GLU A 99 -10.25 -4.68 -11.35
N GLN A 100 -9.53 -3.67 -11.82
CA GLN A 100 -9.25 -2.45 -11.07
C GLN A 100 -10.53 -1.74 -10.66
N GLN A 101 -11.48 -1.60 -11.59
CA GLN A 101 -12.78 -0.98 -11.32
C GLN A 101 -13.59 -1.77 -10.31
N GLN A 102 -13.55 -3.11 -10.39
CA GLN A 102 -14.22 -3.98 -9.42
C GLN A 102 -13.63 -3.85 -8.01
N ILE A 103 -12.32 -3.75 -7.90
CA ILE A 103 -11.63 -3.54 -6.61
C ILE A 103 -12.09 -2.21 -6.00
N ILE A 104 -12.11 -1.14 -6.78
CA ILE A 104 -12.57 0.18 -6.35
C ILE A 104 -14.03 0.11 -5.87
N LYS A 105 -14.90 -0.53 -6.65
CA LYS A 105 -16.31 -0.70 -6.31
C LYS A 105 -16.49 -1.44 -4.98
N LYS A 106 -15.80 -2.56 -4.81
CA LYS A 106 -15.89 -3.37 -3.59
C LYS A 106 -15.37 -2.62 -2.36
N PHE A 107 -14.32 -1.83 -2.53
CA PHE A 107 -13.81 -0.98 -1.45
C PHE A 107 -14.89 -0.01 -0.95
N TYR A 108 -15.59 0.66 -1.85
CA TYR A 108 -16.64 1.59 -1.48
C TYR A 108 -17.88 0.90 -0.90
N GLU A 109 -18.19 -0.32 -1.36
CA GLU A 109 -19.24 -1.15 -0.75
C GLU A 109 -18.91 -1.46 0.72
N GLU A 110 -17.65 -1.86 1.00
CA GLU A 110 -17.21 -2.14 2.37
C GLU A 110 -17.16 -0.87 3.23
N LYS A 111 -16.75 0.25 2.65
CA LYS A 111 -16.79 1.56 3.32
C LYS A 111 -18.21 1.92 3.72
N HIS A 112 -19.17 1.74 2.82
CA HIS A 112 -20.59 2.00 3.09
C HIS A 112 -21.14 1.13 4.20
N LYS A 113 -20.81 -0.17 4.19
CA LYS A 113 -21.18 -1.10 5.28
C LYS A 113 -20.62 -0.64 6.64
N THR A 114 -19.38 -0.15 6.66
CA THR A 114 -18.76 0.37 7.87
C THR A 114 -19.52 1.59 8.40
N ILE A 115 -19.91 2.51 7.53
CA ILE A 115 -20.68 3.70 7.90
C ILE A 115 -22.02 3.30 8.51
N LEU A 116 -22.73 2.35 7.89
CA LEU A 116 -24.01 1.84 8.41
C LEU A 116 -23.85 1.17 9.77
N LYS A 117 -22.81 0.37 9.96
CA LYS A 117 -22.51 -0.25 11.26
C LYS A 117 -22.28 0.79 12.35
N LYS A 118 -21.52 1.86 12.05
CA LYS A 118 -21.28 2.97 12.97
C LYS A 118 -22.58 3.67 13.37
N LEU A 119 -23.45 3.95 12.39
CA LEU A 119 -24.76 4.56 12.64
C LEU A 119 -25.65 3.70 13.51
N ASN A 120 -25.55 2.38 13.39
CA ASN A 120 -26.31 1.41 14.18
C ASN A 120 -25.57 0.96 15.45
N LYS A 121 -24.48 1.62 15.82
CA LYS A 121 -23.63 1.31 16.99
C LYS A 121 -23.16 -0.14 17.02
N GLN A 122 -22.93 -0.74 15.85
CA GLN A 122 -22.40 -2.09 15.72
C GLN A 122 -20.87 -2.07 15.70
N PRO A 123 -20.21 -3.18 16.13
CA PRO A 123 -18.75 -3.27 16.10
C PRO A 123 -18.21 -3.17 14.69
N ILE A 124 -17.07 -2.48 14.54
CA ILE A 124 -16.32 -2.39 13.28
C ILE A 124 -14.89 -2.85 13.49
N LYS A 125 -14.25 -3.27 12.40
CA LYS A 125 -12.83 -3.58 12.38
C LYS A 125 -12.06 -2.29 12.10
N LYS A 126 -11.49 -1.68 13.15
CA LYS A 126 -10.83 -0.37 13.06
C LYS A 126 -9.70 -0.32 12.03
N THR A 127 -8.94 -1.41 11.89
CA THR A 127 -7.87 -1.51 10.90
C THR A 127 -8.38 -1.47 9.46
N HIS A 128 -9.65 -1.78 9.23
CA HIS A 128 -10.32 -1.66 7.93
C HIS A 128 -10.97 -0.30 7.70
N ASP A 129 -10.81 0.67 8.60
CA ASP A 129 -11.43 2.00 8.51
C ASP A 129 -10.40 3.13 8.55
N GLU A 130 -9.19 2.89 8.07
CA GLU A 130 -8.11 3.88 8.10
C GLU A 130 -8.06 4.74 6.84
N ASN A 131 -8.56 4.25 5.71
CA ASN A 131 -8.59 4.96 4.43
C ASN A 131 -10.03 5.19 3.96
N ASP A 132 -10.26 6.36 3.34
CA ASP A 132 -11.57 6.74 2.84
C ASP A 132 -11.69 6.70 1.31
N TYR A 133 -10.57 6.64 0.59
CA TYR A 133 -10.56 6.50 -0.87
C TYR A 133 -9.49 5.51 -1.32
N ILE A 134 -9.72 4.92 -2.50
CA ILE A 134 -8.81 4.02 -3.19
C ILE A 134 -8.79 4.39 -4.67
N GLY A 135 -7.66 4.18 -5.33
CA GLY A 135 -7.55 4.35 -6.78
C GLY A 135 -6.46 3.46 -7.37
N PHE A 136 -6.52 3.31 -8.68
CA PHE A 136 -5.42 2.80 -9.49
C PHE A 136 -5.02 3.94 -10.42
N GLU A 137 -3.81 4.46 -10.24
CA GLU A 137 -3.40 5.71 -10.85
C GLU A 137 -2.04 5.57 -11.52
N THR A 138 -1.86 6.30 -12.62
CA THR A 138 -0.53 6.55 -13.16
C THR A 138 0.24 7.46 -12.20
N LEU A 139 1.56 7.50 -12.31
CA LEU A 139 2.35 8.43 -11.49
C LEU A 139 2.01 9.89 -11.80
N GLU A 140 1.68 10.19 -13.05
CA GLU A 140 1.24 11.53 -13.44
C GLU A 140 -0.04 11.94 -12.68
N GLU A 141 -1.06 11.07 -12.67
CA GLU A 141 -2.28 11.30 -11.93
C GLU A 141 -2.04 11.46 -10.43
N PHE A 142 -1.19 10.60 -9.88
CA PHE A 142 -0.83 10.64 -8.46
C PHE A 142 -0.09 11.95 -8.10
N ASN A 143 0.75 12.45 -9.01
CA ASN A 143 1.52 13.67 -8.80
C ASN A 143 0.65 14.94 -8.70
N HIS A 144 -0.58 14.91 -9.19
CA HIS A 144 -1.53 16.03 -9.09
C HIS A 144 -2.33 16.05 -7.78
N LYS A 145 -2.14 15.06 -6.91
CA LYS A 145 -2.88 14.94 -5.65
C LYS A 145 -2.06 15.43 -4.47
N LYS A 146 -2.74 15.78 -3.38
CA LYS A 146 -2.07 16.06 -2.11
C LYS A 146 -1.50 14.75 -1.57
N ARG A 147 -0.19 14.66 -1.48
CA ARG A 147 0.55 13.47 -1.10
C ARG A 147 1.34 13.70 0.18
N TRP A 148 1.61 12.61 0.91
CA TRP A 148 2.49 12.67 2.06
C TRP A 148 3.96 12.85 1.61
N ASP A 149 4.65 13.85 2.18
CA ASP A 149 6.03 14.20 1.79
C ASP A 149 7.01 13.04 1.89
N LEU A 150 6.83 12.16 2.88
CA LEU A 150 7.68 10.97 3.02
C LEU A 150 7.61 10.09 1.77
N ILE A 151 6.42 9.87 1.22
CA ILE A 151 6.21 9.10 -0.02
C ILE A 151 6.85 9.82 -1.21
N VAL A 152 6.65 11.13 -1.32
CA VAL A 152 7.24 11.92 -2.42
C VAL A 152 8.76 11.83 -2.38
N ASN A 153 9.38 12.07 -1.24
CA ASN A 153 10.83 12.16 -1.11
C ASN A 153 11.54 10.81 -1.17
N ASN A 154 10.92 9.75 -0.65
CA ASN A 154 11.59 8.45 -0.49
C ASN A 154 11.11 7.36 -1.43
N VAL A 155 10.03 7.61 -2.16
CA VAL A 155 9.51 6.68 -3.18
C VAL A 155 9.52 7.36 -4.54
N ILE A 156 8.72 8.39 -4.74
CA ILE A 156 8.54 9.03 -6.06
C ILE A 156 9.85 9.64 -6.58
N LYS A 157 10.67 10.24 -5.72
CA LYS A 157 11.96 10.84 -6.07
C LYS A 157 13.15 9.88 -5.91
N ASN A 158 12.92 8.65 -5.46
CA ASN A 158 13.98 7.69 -5.23
C ASN A 158 14.26 6.86 -6.49
N PRO A 159 15.48 6.90 -7.06
CA PRO A 159 15.82 6.10 -8.24
C PRO A 159 15.61 4.59 -8.05
N GLU A 160 15.77 4.06 -6.83
CA GLU A 160 15.57 2.64 -6.55
C GLU A 160 14.14 2.18 -6.82
N PHE A 161 13.15 3.05 -6.60
CA PHE A 161 11.74 2.76 -6.91
C PHE A 161 11.57 2.41 -8.40
N TYR A 162 12.15 3.22 -9.28
CA TYR A 162 12.07 3.01 -10.73
C TYR A 162 12.88 1.79 -11.18
N SER A 163 14.03 1.57 -10.59
CA SER A 163 14.84 0.37 -10.83
C SER A 163 14.08 -0.89 -10.47
N CYS A 164 13.37 -0.88 -9.34
CA CYS A 164 12.54 -2.01 -8.92
C CYS A 164 11.37 -2.28 -9.87
N ILE A 165 10.73 -1.23 -10.40
CA ILE A 165 9.62 -1.38 -11.34
C ILE A 165 10.09 -1.98 -12.67
N SER A 166 11.25 -1.56 -13.17
CA SER A 166 11.80 -2.02 -14.44
C SER A 166 12.65 -3.30 -14.32
N SER A 167 12.83 -3.83 -13.12
CA SER A 167 13.66 -5.00 -12.89
C SER A 167 13.09 -6.26 -13.56
N LEU A 168 13.96 -7.03 -14.21
CA LEU A 168 13.65 -8.36 -14.69
C LEU A 168 13.88 -9.43 -13.62
N ASN A 169 14.62 -9.10 -12.56
CA ASN A 169 14.94 -10.01 -11.45
C ASN A 169 13.89 -9.92 -10.35
N ARG A 170 12.70 -10.41 -10.65
CA ARG A 170 11.60 -10.43 -9.68
C ARG A 170 11.72 -11.65 -8.78
N LYS A 171 11.42 -11.45 -7.50
CA LYS A 171 11.29 -12.53 -6.51
C LYS A 171 9.85 -13.02 -6.50
N THR A 172 9.65 -14.24 -6.03
CA THR A 172 8.30 -14.80 -5.85
C THR A 172 7.98 -14.97 -4.39
N PHE A 173 6.70 -14.89 -4.07
CA PHE A 173 6.20 -15.20 -2.73
C PHE A 173 4.97 -16.10 -2.83
N SER A 174 4.76 -16.89 -1.80
CA SER A 174 3.55 -17.72 -1.65
C SER A 174 3.26 -17.85 -0.16
N ILE A 175 2.01 -17.56 0.21
CA ILE A 175 1.53 -17.68 1.58
C ILE A 175 0.52 -18.83 1.62
N LYS A 176 0.80 -19.80 2.49
CA LYS A 176 -0.09 -20.94 2.72
C LYS A 176 -1.16 -20.59 3.75
#